data_cb1cb09c2587a5cf1ec888482dfc0a62
#
_entry.id   cb1cb09c2587a5cf1ec888482dfc0a62
#
_cell.length_a   1.000
_cell.length_b   1.000
_cell.length_c   1.000
_cell.angle_alpha   90.00
_cell.angle_beta   90.00
_cell.angle_gamma   90.00
#
_symmetry.space_group_name_H-M   'P 1'
#
loop_
_entity.id
_entity.type
_entity.pdbx_description
1 polymer ?
#
loop_
_entity_poly.entity_id
_entity_poly.type
_entity_poly.pdbx_seq_one_letter_code
_entity_poly.pdbx_strand_id
1 'polypeptide(L)'
;MNETLTIPGVRVSRQNSMQMLRQIVQMTGAESDLVIFSYSVTDGWLRQLMKLKQEYQVQHITLVLDREVMIRHREKLIQIEHVADACYLTDSHAKVYLSRGKNRTIALITSANATNNYRNECYYGTDRPTELEQIERDIRAILEASDRITP
;
A
#
# COMPACT_ATOMS: atom_id res chain seq x y z
N MET A 1 -19.30 -9.98 0.77
CA MET A 1 -19.13 -9.55 -0.63
C MET A 1 -18.44 -8.20 -0.67
N ASN A 2 -17.42 -8.07 -1.52
CA ASN A 2 -16.67 -6.83 -1.61
C ASN A 2 -17.31 -5.87 -2.57
N GLU A 3 -17.47 -4.63 -2.13
CA GLU A 3 -17.89 -3.57 -3.04
C GLU A 3 -16.74 -3.24 -4.01
N THR A 4 -17.10 -2.94 -5.25
CA THR A 4 -16.15 -2.43 -6.23
C THR A 4 -15.75 -1.00 -5.84
N LEU A 5 -14.46 -0.70 -5.90
CA LEU A 5 -13.97 0.64 -5.60
C LEU A 5 -14.51 1.66 -6.58
N THR A 6 -14.83 2.85 -6.07
CA THR A 6 -15.24 4.00 -6.88
C THR A 6 -14.01 4.87 -7.13
N ILE A 7 -13.56 4.96 -8.39
CA ILE A 7 -12.36 5.71 -8.77
C ILE A 7 -12.69 6.61 -9.96
N PRO A 8 -12.61 7.95 -9.84
CA PRO A 8 -12.37 8.67 -8.61
C PRO A 8 -13.57 8.65 -7.67
N GLY A 9 -13.35 8.72 -6.38
CA GLY A 9 -14.46 8.77 -5.44
C GLY A 9 -14.08 8.55 -3.99
N VAL A 10 -15.08 8.76 -3.15
CA VAL A 10 -14.99 8.63 -1.68
C VAL A 10 -16.03 7.64 -1.22
N ARG A 11 -15.64 6.74 -0.32
CA ARG A 11 -16.57 5.81 0.32
C ARG A 11 -16.25 5.65 1.81
N VAL A 12 -17.30 5.41 2.56
CA VAL A 12 -17.20 4.96 3.95
C VAL A 12 -18.04 3.68 4.02
N SER A 13 -17.38 2.56 4.26
CA SER A 13 -18.06 1.25 4.30
C SER A 13 -17.18 0.22 4.99
N ARG A 14 -17.71 -0.99 5.16
CA ARG A 14 -16.95 -2.09 5.73
C ARG A 14 -15.93 -2.58 4.70
N GLN A 15 -14.63 -2.43 5.01
CA GLN A 15 -13.54 -2.64 4.08
C GLN A 15 -12.45 -3.51 4.68
N ASN A 16 -11.73 -4.18 3.79
CA ASN A 16 -10.48 -4.86 4.10
C ASN A 16 -9.40 -4.32 3.16
N SER A 17 -8.25 -3.91 3.73
CA SER A 17 -7.20 -3.24 2.95
C SER A 17 -6.59 -4.13 1.87
N MET A 18 -6.45 -5.43 2.12
CA MET A 18 -5.92 -6.35 1.09
C MET A 18 -6.88 -6.47 -0.10
N GLN A 19 -8.18 -6.46 0.16
CA GLN A 19 -9.17 -6.49 -0.92
C GLN A 19 -9.15 -5.20 -1.73
N MET A 20 -8.99 -4.04 -1.07
CA MET A 20 -8.81 -2.76 -1.76
C MET A 20 -7.56 -2.79 -2.64
N LEU A 21 -6.44 -3.25 -2.11
CA LEU A 21 -5.18 -3.35 -2.85
C LEU A 21 -5.34 -4.29 -4.05
N ARG A 22 -5.96 -5.44 -3.86
CA ARG A 22 -6.21 -6.39 -4.96
C ARG A 22 -7.02 -5.75 -6.07
N GLN A 23 -8.04 -4.99 -5.73
CA GLN A 23 -8.88 -4.32 -6.73
C GLN A 23 -8.08 -3.28 -7.53
N ILE A 24 -7.27 -2.44 -6.87
CA ILE A 24 -6.49 -1.45 -7.64
C ILE A 24 -5.42 -2.09 -8.51
N VAL A 25 -4.84 -3.21 -8.08
CA VAL A 25 -3.90 -3.97 -8.91
C VAL A 25 -4.60 -4.53 -10.15
N GLN A 26 -5.80 -5.09 -9.98
CA GLN A 26 -6.61 -5.58 -11.10
C GLN A 26 -6.97 -4.45 -12.08
N MET A 27 -7.33 -3.28 -11.56
CA MET A 27 -7.74 -2.13 -12.37
C MET A 27 -6.56 -1.49 -13.11
N THR A 28 -5.37 -1.50 -12.53
CA THR A 28 -4.18 -0.88 -13.13
C THR A 28 -3.46 -1.79 -14.11
N GLY A 29 -3.64 -3.10 -13.99
CA GLY A 29 -3.06 -4.09 -14.90
C GLY A 29 -1.82 -4.78 -14.33
N ALA A 30 -1.40 -5.84 -15.02
CA ALA A 30 -0.25 -6.64 -14.62
C ALA A 30 1.07 -5.84 -14.66
N GLU A 31 2.09 -6.39 -14.02
CA GLU A 31 3.44 -5.82 -13.97
C GLU A 31 3.47 -4.42 -13.32
N SER A 32 2.62 -4.24 -12.31
CA SER A 32 2.53 -2.97 -11.60
C SER A 32 3.67 -2.79 -10.59
N ASP A 33 3.93 -1.52 -10.24
CA ASP A 33 4.74 -1.14 -9.10
C ASP A 33 3.80 -0.66 -7.99
N LEU A 34 4.02 -1.15 -6.77
CA LEU A 34 3.20 -0.80 -5.63
C LEU A 34 3.98 0.05 -4.63
N VAL A 35 3.32 1.07 -4.09
CA VAL A 35 3.81 1.82 -2.92
C VAL A 35 2.74 1.72 -1.85
N ILE A 36 3.12 1.24 -0.68
CA ILE A 36 2.19 0.96 0.40
C ILE A 36 2.70 1.66 1.67
N PHE A 37 1.90 2.61 2.15
CA PHE A 37 2.10 3.24 3.44
C PHE A 37 1.13 2.62 4.44
N SER A 38 1.64 2.20 5.60
CA SER A 38 0.81 1.73 6.70
C SER A 38 1.50 2.02 8.03
N TYR A 39 0.71 2.35 9.05
CA TYR A 39 1.23 2.50 10.39
C TYR A 39 1.74 1.15 10.93
N SER A 40 0.98 0.09 10.70
CA SER A 40 1.31 -1.27 11.14
C SER A 40 1.04 -2.27 10.03
N VAL A 41 1.62 -3.45 10.14
CA VAL A 41 1.42 -4.54 9.19
C VAL A 41 1.38 -5.87 9.94
N THR A 42 0.50 -6.78 9.53
CA THR A 42 0.41 -8.12 10.11
C THR A 42 1.10 -9.16 9.23
N ASP A 43 1.54 -10.25 9.84
CA ASP A 43 2.17 -11.36 9.12
C ASP A 43 1.24 -11.96 8.07
N GLY A 44 -0.03 -12.11 8.41
CA GLY A 44 -1.04 -12.62 7.47
C GLY A 44 -1.22 -11.72 6.26
N TRP A 45 -1.17 -10.41 6.46
CA TRP A 45 -1.25 -9.44 5.36
C TRP A 45 -0.03 -9.52 4.46
N LEU A 46 1.16 -9.66 5.02
CA LEU A 46 2.41 -9.84 4.26
C LEU A 46 2.38 -11.13 3.42
N ARG A 47 1.85 -12.22 3.98
CA ARG A 47 1.68 -13.47 3.22
C ARG A 47 0.73 -13.29 2.03
N GLN A 48 -0.36 -12.57 2.23
CA GLN A 48 -1.29 -12.26 1.15
C GLN A 48 -0.67 -11.34 0.10
N LEU A 49 0.17 -10.40 0.52
CA LEU A 49 0.90 -9.52 -0.39
C LEU A 49 1.86 -10.32 -1.28
N MET A 50 2.53 -11.33 -0.72
CA MET A 50 3.39 -12.23 -1.48
C MET A 50 2.60 -12.99 -2.56
N LYS A 51 1.42 -13.48 -2.21
CA LYS A 51 0.53 -14.16 -3.17
C LYS A 51 0.08 -13.21 -4.28
N LEU A 52 -0.28 -11.99 -3.90
CA LEU A 52 -0.68 -10.95 -4.84
C LEU A 52 0.45 -10.63 -5.83
N LYS A 53 1.68 -10.51 -5.31
CA LYS A 53 2.87 -10.25 -6.13
C LYS A 53 3.06 -11.33 -7.19
N GLN A 54 2.90 -12.58 -6.82
CA GLN A 54 3.05 -13.71 -7.74
C GLN A 54 1.89 -13.78 -8.74
N GLU A 55 0.67 -13.63 -8.26
CA GLU A 55 -0.55 -13.77 -9.07
C GLU A 55 -0.64 -12.71 -10.18
N TYR A 56 -0.26 -11.47 -9.88
CA TYR A 56 -0.37 -10.35 -10.82
C TYR A 56 0.98 -9.91 -11.39
N GLN A 57 2.06 -10.65 -11.12
CA GLN A 57 3.41 -10.34 -11.61
C GLN A 57 3.85 -8.92 -11.25
N VAL A 58 3.59 -8.52 -10.00
CA VAL A 58 4.00 -7.21 -9.50
C VAL A 58 5.53 -7.11 -9.58
N GLN A 59 6.04 -6.05 -10.18
CA GLN A 59 7.47 -5.89 -10.45
C GLN A 59 8.24 -5.36 -9.26
N HIS A 60 7.65 -4.41 -8.53
CA HIS A 60 8.33 -3.74 -7.43
C HIS A 60 7.34 -3.38 -6.33
N ILE A 61 7.70 -3.65 -5.08
CA ILE A 61 6.91 -3.28 -3.91
C ILE A 61 7.77 -2.43 -2.98
N THR A 62 7.30 -1.21 -2.70
CA THR A 62 7.87 -0.33 -1.69
C THR A 62 6.92 -0.28 -0.50
N LEU A 63 7.42 -0.64 0.69
CA LEU A 63 6.69 -0.48 1.95
C LEU A 63 7.23 0.71 2.72
N VAL A 64 6.34 1.52 3.29
CA VAL A 64 6.68 2.63 4.18
C VAL A 64 5.92 2.43 5.48
N LEU A 65 6.64 2.15 6.55
CA LEU A 65 6.08 1.74 7.84
C LEU A 65 6.52 2.69 8.95
N ASP A 66 5.74 2.71 10.02
CA ASP A 66 6.07 3.53 11.18
C ASP A 66 7.29 2.98 11.92
N ARG A 67 8.23 3.87 12.24
CA ARG A 67 9.49 3.51 12.89
C ARG A 67 9.29 2.85 14.25
N GLU A 68 8.45 3.43 15.10
CA GLU A 68 8.24 2.92 16.46
C GLU A 68 7.60 1.53 16.46
N VAL A 69 6.64 1.31 15.57
CA VAL A 69 5.99 0.01 15.45
C VAL A 69 7.00 -1.05 15.03
N MET A 70 7.87 -0.74 14.08
CA MET A 70 8.87 -1.70 13.60
C MET A 70 9.97 -1.96 14.61
N ILE A 71 10.35 -0.98 15.44
CA ILE A 71 11.30 -1.19 16.55
C ILE A 71 10.74 -2.23 17.52
N ARG A 72 9.44 -2.21 17.78
CA ARG A 72 8.77 -3.16 18.69
C ARG A 72 8.53 -4.52 18.05
N HIS A 73 8.59 -4.63 16.72
CA HIS A 73 8.27 -5.84 15.96
C HIS A 73 9.36 -6.20 14.96
N ARG A 74 10.61 -6.21 15.42
CA ARG A 74 11.79 -6.51 14.57
C ARG A 74 11.74 -7.88 13.90
N GLU A 75 11.05 -8.82 14.50
CA GLU A 75 10.88 -10.15 13.94
C GLU A 75 10.19 -10.17 12.58
N LYS A 76 9.46 -9.11 12.23
CA LYS A 76 8.79 -8.99 10.94
C LYS A 76 9.73 -8.62 9.80
N LEU A 77 10.95 -8.14 10.10
CA LEU A 77 11.89 -7.67 9.08
C LEU A 77 12.24 -8.76 8.07
N ILE A 78 12.41 -10.00 8.52
CA ILE A 78 12.74 -11.11 7.63
C ILE A 78 11.62 -11.33 6.60
N GLN A 79 10.38 -11.32 7.06
CA GLN A 79 9.24 -11.51 6.18
C GLN A 79 9.07 -10.33 5.23
N ILE A 80 9.31 -9.11 5.71
CA ILE A 80 9.27 -7.89 4.89
C ILE A 80 10.31 -7.98 3.77
N GLU A 81 11.54 -8.40 4.07
CA GLU A 81 12.61 -8.54 3.08
C GLU A 81 12.27 -9.55 1.99
N HIS A 82 11.49 -10.57 2.29
CA HIS A 82 11.05 -11.55 1.29
C HIS A 82 10.02 -11.00 0.32
N VAL A 83 9.27 -10.00 0.71
CA VAL A 83 8.13 -9.49 -0.06
C VAL A 83 8.40 -8.14 -0.70
N ALA A 84 9.07 -7.25 0.02
CA ALA A 84 9.30 -5.88 -0.41
C ALA A 84 10.67 -5.75 -1.07
N ASP A 85 10.71 -5.05 -2.19
CA ASP A 85 11.95 -4.67 -2.87
C ASP A 85 12.62 -3.51 -2.15
N ALA A 86 11.83 -2.64 -1.54
CA ALA A 86 12.32 -1.56 -0.70
C ALA A 86 11.41 -1.36 0.50
N CYS A 87 11.99 -1.14 1.66
CA CYS A 87 11.25 -0.80 2.87
C CYS A 87 11.89 0.41 3.53
N TYR A 88 11.06 1.37 3.90
CA TYR A 88 11.47 2.61 4.56
C TYR A 88 10.76 2.74 5.89
N LEU A 89 11.48 3.27 6.89
CA LEU A 89 10.92 3.60 8.20
C LEU A 89 10.90 5.11 8.37
N THR A 90 9.78 5.62 8.85
CA THR A 90 9.58 7.04 9.12
C THR A 90 8.52 7.22 10.20
N ASP A 91 8.36 8.43 10.70
CA ASP A 91 7.28 8.74 11.64
C ASP A 91 6.00 9.02 10.84
N SER A 92 5.15 8.00 10.71
CA SER A 92 3.98 8.13 9.85
C SER A 92 2.78 7.33 10.34
N HIS A 93 1.62 7.97 10.32
CA HIS A 93 0.31 7.33 10.47
C HIS A 93 -0.44 7.24 9.13
N ALA A 94 0.19 7.66 8.04
CA ALA A 94 -0.44 7.65 6.72
C ALA A 94 -0.73 6.22 6.25
N LYS A 95 -1.86 6.04 5.58
CA LYS A 95 -2.24 4.81 4.91
C LYS A 95 -2.55 5.16 3.47
N VAL A 96 -1.65 4.75 2.58
CA VAL A 96 -1.72 5.03 1.15
C VAL A 96 -1.40 3.76 0.39
N TYR A 97 -2.23 3.44 -0.58
CA TYR A 97 -2.00 2.31 -1.49
C TYR A 97 -1.96 2.86 -2.91
N LEU A 98 -0.80 2.79 -3.54
CA LEU A 98 -0.58 3.30 -4.90
C LEU A 98 -0.18 2.14 -5.80
N SER A 99 -0.84 2.00 -6.94
CA SER A 99 -0.49 1.02 -7.97
C SER A 99 -0.26 1.73 -9.30
N ARG A 100 0.93 1.54 -9.85
CA ARG A 100 1.28 1.99 -11.22
C ARG A 100 1.34 0.76 -12.11
N GLY A 101 0.30 0.55 -12.88
CA GLY A 101 0.22 -0.60 -13.81
C GLY A 101 0.34 -0.18 -15.27
N LYS A 102 0.21 -1.15 -16.15
CA LYS A 102 0.29 -0.90 -17.61
C LYS A 102 -0.82 0.01 -18.12
N ASN A 103 -2.02 -0.12 -17.56
CA ASN A 103 -3.20 0.55 -18.09
C ASN A 103 -3.42 1.93 -17.48
N ARG A 104 -3.12 2.07 -16.18
CA ARG A 104 -3.39 3.30 -15.44
C ARG A 104 -2.67 3.28 -14.10
N THR A 105 -2.68 4.41 -13.42
CA THR A 105 -2.21 4.55 -12.04
C THR A 105 -3.38 4.92 -11.14
N ILE A 106 -3.49 4.26 -9.99
CA ILE A 106 -4.54 4.54 -9.00
C ILE A 106 -3.89 4.69 -7.63
N ALA A 107 -4.34 5.68 -6.87
CA ALA A 107 -3.97 5.86 -5.48
C ALA A 107 -5.21 5.81 -4.58
N LEU A 108 -5.10 5.13 -3.44
CA LEU A 108 -6.08 5.17 -2.37
C LEU A 108 -5.45 5.81 -1.15
N ILE A 109 -6.11 6.83 -0.61
CA ILE A 109 -5.79 7.40 0.70
C ILE A 109 -6.89 6.91 1.62
N THR A 110 -6.53 6.19 2.68
CA THR A 110 -7.51 5.43 3.46
C THR A 110 -7.19 5.47 4.96
N SER A 111 -8.17 5.08 5.77
CA SER A 111 -8.00 4.85 7.19
C SER A 111 -7.47 3.45 7.51
N ALA A 112 -7.47 2.53 6.53
CA ALA A 112 -7.20 1.12 6.74
C ALA A 112 -5.71 0.80 6.74
N ASN A 113 -5.21 0.24 7.85
CA ASN A 113 -3.86 -0.31 7.94
C ASN A 113 -3.71 -1.62 7.16
N ALA A 114 -2.48 -2.01 6.90
CA ALA A 114 -2.11 -3.29 6.27
C ALA A 114 -2.29 -4.45 7.26
N THR A 115 -3.53 -4.70 7.63
CA THR A 115 -3.95 -5.76 8.55
C THR A 115 -5.11 -6.54 7.96
N ASN A 116 -5.41 -7.70 8.54
CA ASN A 116 -6.53 -8.54 8.08
C ASN A 116 -7.88 -8.13 8.69
N ASN A 117 -7.94 -6.98 9.33
CA ASN A 117 -9.16 -6.49 9.94
C ASN A 117 -10.21 -6.13 8.88
N TYR A 118 -11.46 -6.43 9.22
CA TYR A 118 -12.61 -6.08 8.42
C TYR A 118 -13.47 -5.11 9.23
N ARG A 119 -13.34 -3.82 8.96
CA ARG A 119 -13.96 -2.75 9.74
C ARG A 119 -14.61 -1.72 8.84
N ASN A 120 -15.39 -0.83 9.44
CA ASN A 120 -15.81 0.38 8.75
C ASN A 120 -14.60 1.29 8.58
N GLU A 121 -14.23 1.51 7.34
CA GLU A 121 -13.09 2.29 6.92
C GLU A 121 -13.54 3.28 5.85
N CYS A 122 -12.73 4.28 5.62
CA CYS A 122 -12.97 5.22 4.52
C CYS A 122 -11.79 5.23 3.56
N TYR A 123 -12.05 5.63 2.32
CA TYR A 123 -11.00 5.90 1.37
C TYR A 123 -11.40 7.05 0.44
N TYR A 124 -10.38 7.74 -0.07
CA TYR A 124 -10.45 8.54 -1.28
C TYR A 124 -9.59 7.86 -2.34
N GLY A 125 -10.22 7.44 -3.44
CA GLY A 125 -9.51 6.84 -4.56
C GLY A 125 -9.43 7.80 -5.74
N THR A 126 -8.27 7.87 -6.40
CA THR A 126 -8.06 8.77 -7.51
C THR A 126 -7.18 8.18 -8.60
N ASP A 127 -7.51 8.50 -9.85
CA ASP A 127 -6.70 8.29 -11.03
C ASP A 127 -6.47 9.62 -11.78
N ARG A 128 -6.80 10.74 -11.15
CA ARG A 128 -6.66 12.07 -11.75
C ARG A 128 -5.19 12.47 -11.82
N PRO A 129 -4.67 12.86 -12.99
CA PRO A 129 -3.25 13.14 -13.17
C PRO A 129 -2.68 14.18 -12.21
N THR A 130 -3.39 15.28 -11.98
CA THR A 130 -2.92 16.34 -11.08
C THR A 130 -2.83 15.89 -9.64
N GLU A 131 -3.78 15.08 -9.18
CA GLU A 131 -3.77 14.52 -7.83
C GLU A 131 -2.66 13.47 -7.68
N LEU A 132 -2.48 12.60 -8.68
CA LEU A 132 -1.41 11.61 -8.67
C LEU A 132 -0.03 12.26 -8.67
N GLU A 133 0.18 13.33 -9.43
CA GLU A 133 1.43 14.07 -9.42
C GLU A 133 1.75 14.61 -8.03
N GLN A 134 0.74 15.16 -7.34
CA GLN A 134 0.94 15.70 -5.99
C GLN A 134 1.26 14.57 -5.00
N ILE A 135 0.51 13.47 -5.05
CA ILE A 135 0.74 12.30 -4.19
C ILE A 135 2.15 11.75 -4.41
N GLU A 136 2.58 11.62 -5.65
CA GLU A 136 3.90 11.08 -5.96
C GLU A 136 5.03 12.01 -5.55
N ARG A 137 4.84 13.33 -5.65
CA ARG A 137 5.81 14.30 -5.12
C ARG A 137 5.93 14.18 -3.60
N ASP A 138 4.80 14.08 -2.91
CA ASP A 138 4.77 13.94 -1.46
C ASP A 138 5.45 12.62 -1.02
N ILE A 139 5.17 11.53 -1.72
CA ILE A 139 5.81 10.23 -1.47
C ILE A 139 7.34 10.35 -1.62
N ARG A 140 7.82 10.94 -2.70
CA ARG A 140 9.26 11.09 -2.91
C ARG A 140 9.92 11.89 -1.79
N ALA A 141 9.30 12.99 -1.39
CA ALA A 141 9.82 13.81 -0.30
C ALA A 141 9.90 13.04 1.01
N ILE A 142 8.90 12.20 1.31
CA ILE A 142 8.89 11.37 2.50
C ILE A 142 9.98 10.31 2.41
N LEU A 143 10.13 9.63 1.28
CA LEU A 143 11.16 8.60 1.10
C LEU A 143 12.58 9.18 1.23
N GLU A 144 12.82 10.38 0.70
CA GLU A 144 14.12 11.05 0.83
C GLU A 144 14.46 11.38 2.27
N ALA A 145 13.46 11.65 3.11
CA ALA A 145 13.64 11.94 4.53
C ALA A 145 13.53 10.71 5.44
N SER A 146 13.34 9.52 4.86
CA SER A 146 13.12 8.27 5.59
C SER A 146 14.37 7.39 5.60
N ASP A 147 14.41 6.42 6.54
CA ASP A 147 15.50 5.45 6.63
C ASP A 147 15.15 4.21 5.82
N ARG A 148 15.91 3.93 4.78
CA ARG A 148 15.76 2.69 4.02
C ARG A 148 16.43 1.55 4.78
N ILE A 149 15.70 0.47 5.04
CA ILE A 149 16.16 -0.69 5.81
C ILE A 149 16.44 -1.92 4.95
N THR A 150 16.13 -1.87 3.65
CA THR A 150 16.44 -2.93 2.69
C THR A 150 17.63 -2.51 1.82
N PRO A 151 18.37 -3.48 1.29
CA PRO A 151 19.48 -3.20 0.37
C PRO A 151 19.08 -2.44 -0.90
#